data_bcdb7732b30e2faa428ef7e7e9b6f098
#
_entry.id   bcdb7732b30e2faa428ef7e7e9b6f098
#
_cell.length_a   1.000
_cell.length_b   1.000
_cell.length_c   1.000
_cell.angle_alpha   90.00
_cell.angle_beta   90.00
_cell.angle_gamma   90.00
#
_symmetry.space_group_name_H-M   'P 1'
#
loop_
_entity.id
_entity.type
_entity.pdbx_description
1 polymer ?
#
loop_
_entity_poly.entity_id
_entity_poly.type
_entity_poly.pdbx_seq_one_letter_code
_entity_poly.pdbx_strand_id
1 'polypeptide(L)'
;MKAAIVVFPGSNREVDAKVALKQATGKDPVMVWHRDTSLPKVDLVLVPGGFSYGDYLRCGAIAANSPVLREVKARADAGMAVIGICNGFQIVTEAGLLPGVLLRNANLKFVCRNVGLRVETSGSRFTAGYKKGQVLSVPVAHHDGNYFADPRTLDELEAEDRIAFRYCGPEGRLDSIYNPNGSIRHIAGILNKKRNVLGLMPHPENAIEPMHGSTDGKALFKSMVEAVS
;
A
#
# COMPACT_ATOMS: atom_id res chain seq x y z
N MET A 1 -6.59 2.02 -18.71
CA MET A 1 -5.38 2.08 -17.88
C MET A 1 -4.49 0.88 -18.16
N LYS A 2 -3.17 1.07 -18.26
CA LYS A 2 -2.16 0.01 -18.31
C LYS A 2 -1.43 -0.03 -16.96
N ALA A 3 -1.25 -1.22 -16.40
CA ALA A 3 -0.59 -1.39 -15.12
C ALA A 3 0.61 -2.32 -15.21
N ALA A 4 1.59 -2.14 -14.33
CA ALA A 4 2.68 -3.08 -14.11
C ALA A 4 2.75 -3.50 -12.65
N ILE A 5 3.23 -4.72 -12.41
CA ILE A 5 3.55 -5.24 -11.08
C ILE A 5 5.05 -5.51 -11.04
N VAL A 6 5.75 -4.93 -10.06
CA VAL A 6 7.18 -5.22 -9.87
C VAL A 6 7.32 -6.46 -9.00
N VAL A 7 8.08 -7.44 -9.49
CA VAL A 7 8.30 -8.73 -8.81
C VAL A 7 9.72 -8.80 -8.27
N PHE A 8 9.84 -9.14 -7.00
CA PHE A 8 11.11 -9.37 -6.30
C PHE A 8 11.27 -10.85 -5.92
N PRO A 9 12.50 -11.32 -5.71
CA PRO A 9 12.71 -12.58 -5.02
C PRO A 9 12.00 -12.54 -3.65
N GLY A 10 11.09 -13.47 -3.39
CA GLY A 10 10.29 -13.48 -2.16
C GLY A 10 8.98 -12.68 -2.19
N SER A 11 8.61 -12.04 -3.31
CA SER A 11 7.22 -11.61 -3.52
C SER A 11 6.31 -12.83 -3.47
N ASN A 12 5.12 -12.69 -2.88
CA ASN A 12 4.16 -13.79 -2.79
C ASN A 12 2.69 -13.33 -2.94
N ARG A 13 2.46 -12.03 -3.21
CA ARG A 13 1.14 -11.44 -3.44
C ARG A 13 0.99 -10.82 -4.84
N GLU A 14 1.96 -11.05 -5.71
CA GLU A 14 1.92 -10.56 -7.10
C GLU A 14 0.77 -11.19 -7.91
N VAL A 15 0.42 -12.44 -7.60
CA VAL A 15 -0.71 -13.12 -8.26
C VAL A 15 -2.04 -12.54 -7.83
N ASP A 16 -2.24 -12.32 -6.51
CA ASP A 16 -3.45 -11.68 -5.98
C ASP A 16 -3.61 -10.26 -6.53
N ALA A 17 -2.52 -9.49 -6.55
CA ALA A 17 -2.48 -8.15 -7.13
C ALA A 17 -2.79 -8.17 -8.64
N LYS A 18 -2.30 -9.18 -9.38
CA LYS A 18 -2.63 -9.39 -10.80
C LYS A 18 -4.13 -9.61 -11.00
N VAL A 19 -4.74 -10.47 -10.18
CA VAL A 19 -6.19 -10.74 -10.24
C VAL A 19 -6.97 -9.46 -9.97
N ALA A 20 -6.62 -8.72 -8.92
CA ALA A 20 -7.29 -7.47 -8.55
C ALA A 20 -7.20 -6.41 -9.66
N LEU A 21 -6.01 -6.20 -10.23
CA LEU A 21 -5.82 -5.26 -11.34
C LEU A 21 -6.54 -5.71 -12.60
N LYS A 22 -6.52 -7.00 -12.93
CA LYS A 22 -7.25 -7.55 -14.09
C LYS A 22 -8.75 -7.35 -13.96
N GLN A 23 -9.32 -7.61 -12.79
CA GLN A 23 -10.75 -7.36 -12.53
C GLN A 23 -11.11 -5.88 -12.69
N ALA A 24 -10.25 -4.97 -12.23
CA ALA A 24 -10.52 -3.55 -12.31
C ALA A 24 -10.32 -2.96 -13.72
N THR A 25 -9.28 -3.40 -14.45
CA THR A 25 -8.86 -2.81 -15.74
C THR A 25 -9.40 -3.56 -16.96
N GLY A 26 -9.85 -4.81 -16.79
CA GLY A 26 -10.15 -5.72 -17.88
C GLY A 26 -8.92 -6.26 -18.62
N LYS A 27 -7.69 -5.96 -18.17
CA LYS A 27 -6.43 -6.32 -18.83
C LYS A 27 -5.45 -6.92 -17.84
N ASP A 28 -4.63 -7.88 -18.30
CA ASP A 28 -3.53 -8.37 -17.49
C ASP A 28 -2.46 -7.27 -17.31
N PRO A 29 -1.97 -7.02 -16.08
CA PRO A 29 -0.85 -6.14 -15.86
C PRO A 29 0.45 -6.76 -16.38
N VAL A 30 1.42 -5.93 -16.72
CA VAL A 30 2.76 -6.40 -17.11
C VAL A 30 3.55 -6.76 -15.86
N MET A 31 4.09 -7.98 -15.83
CA MET A 31 5.00 -8.39 -14.76
C MET A 31 6.41 -7.88 -15.08
N VAL A 32 7.01 -7.12 -14.18
CA VAL A 32 8.33 -6.51 -14.35
C VAL A 32 9.27 -7.06 -13.28
N TRP A 33 10.40 -7.62 -13.70
CA TRP A 33 11.37 -8.21 -12.79
C TRP A 33 12.24 -7.11 -12.14
N HIS A 34 12.57 -7.27 -10.88
CA HIS A 34 13.31 -6.26 -10.11
C HIS A 34 14.66 -5.85 -10.71
N ARG A 35 15.26 -6.69 -11.56
CA ARG A 35 16.54 -6.40 -12.25
C ARG A 35 16.37 -5.64 -13.55
N ASP A 36 15.14 -5.51 -14.05
CA ASP A 36 14.88 -4.72 -15.25
C ASP A 36 15.27 -3.26 -15.00
N THR A 37 15.91 -2.65 -15.98
CA THR A 37 16.39 -1.26 -15.90
C THR A 37 15.42 -0.27 -16.51
N SER A 38 14.34 -0.75 -17.10
CA SER A 38 13.30 0.07 -17.71
C SER A 38 11.90 -0.45 -17.37
N LEU A 39 10.95 0.44 -17.27
CA LEU A 39 9.53 0.11 -17.16
C LEU A 39 8.85 0.25 -18.52
N PRO A 40 7.90 -0.62 -18.85
CA PRO A 40 7.03 -0.42 -20.00
C PRO A 40 6.23 0.89 -19.83
N LYS A 41 5.62 1.38 -20.92
CA LYS A 41 4.72 2.55 -20.85
C LYS A 41 3.43 2.13 -20.15
N VAL A 42 3.31 2.50 -18.86
CA VAL A 42 2.18 2.19 -17.97
C VAL A 42 1.74 3.44 -17.21
N ASP A 43 0.51 3.41 -16.74
CA ASP A 43 -0.13 4.50 -15.98
C ASP A 43 -0.03 4.27 -14.47
N LEU A 44 0.14 3.00 -14.06
CA LEU A 44 0.21 2.56 -12.67
C LEU A 44 1.30 1.50 -12.48
N VAL A 45 2.04 1.61 -11.40
CA VAL A 45 2.90 0.54 -10.87
C VAL A 45 2.38 0.09 -9.52
N LEU A 46 2.22 -1.24 -9.36
CA LEU A 46 1.94 -1.87 -8.08
C LEU A 46 3.19 -2.61 -7.60
N VAL A 47 3.61 -2.33 -6.36
CA VAL A 47 4.65 -3.07 -5.63
C VAL A 47 3.94 -3.97 -4.63
N PRO A 48 3.96 -5.30 -4.82
CA PRO A 48 3.13 -6.23 -4.07
C PRO A 48 3.70 -6.57 -2.70
N GLY A 49 2.89 -7.27 -1.91
CA GLY A 49 3.31 -7.88 -0.66
C GLY A 49 4.21 -9.09 -0.84
N GLY A 50 4.85 -9.49 0.24
CA GLY A 50 5.76 -10.62 0.31
C GLY A 50 6.82 -10.41 1.37
N PHE A 51 7.97 -11.07 1.15
CA PHE A 51 9.16 -11.01 1.98
C PHE A 51 10.37 -10.82 1.07
N SER A 52 10.44 -9.64 0.41
CA SER A 52 11.46 -9.37 -0.60
C SER A 52 12.87 -9.61 -0.06
N TYR A 53 13.62 -10.47 -0.76
CA TYR A 53 14.96 -10.95 -0.36
C TYR A 53 14.99 -11.59 1.04
N GLY A 54 13.85 -12.16 1.53
CA GLY A 54 13.75 -12.80 2.84
C GLY A 54 13.72 -11.82 4.02
N ASP A 55 13.46 -10.54 3.78
CA ASP A 55 13.44 -9.46 4.78
C ASP A 55 14.73 -9.33 5.60
N TYR A 56 15.85 -9.77 5.03
CA TYR A 56 17.16 -9.55 5.64
C TYR A 56 17.48 -8.05 5.77
N LEU A 57 18.18 -7.67 6.83
CA LEU A 57 18.36 -6.29 7.27
C LEU A 57 17.02 -5.69 7.72
N ARG A 58 16.58 -4.61 7.09
CA ARG A 58 15.25 -4.02 7.27
C ARG A 58 14.38 -4.37 6.07
N CYS A 59 13.11 -4.73 6.33
CA CYS A 59 12.16 -5.10 5.29
C CYS A 59 12.11 -4.05 4.17
N GLY A 60 12.25 -4.49 2.93
CA GLY A 60 12.24 -3.61 1.76
C GLY A 60 13.56 -2.91 1.44
N ALA A 61 14.55 -2.85 2.34
CA ALA A 61 15.77 -2.08 2.15
C ALA A 61 16.62 -2.55 0.95
N ILE A 62 16.75 -3.87 0.75
CA ILE A 62 17.47 -4.41 -0.40
C ILE A 62 16.68 -4.14 -1.68
N ALA A 63 15.37 -4.38 -1.67
CA ALA A 63 14.50 -4.18 -2.82
C ALA A 63 14.47 -2.71 -3.29
N ALA A 64 14.49 -1.75 -2.35
CA ALA A 64 14.51 -0.33 -2.66
C ALA A 64 15.71 0.11 -3.52
N ASN A 65 16.82 -0.65 -3.48
CA ASN A 65 18.02 -0.38 -4.26
C ASN A 65 18.03 -1.08 -5.64
N SER A 66 16.98 -1.82 -6.00
CA SER A 66 16.91 -2.53 -7.28
C SER A 66 16.85 -1.55 -8.47
N PRO A 67 17.39 -1.93 -9.65
CA PRO A 67 17.39 -1.08 -10.83
C PRO A 67 16.00 -0.54 -11.18
N VAL A 68 14.97 -1.38 -11.16
CA VAL A 68 13.59 -0.99 -11.52
C VAL A 68 13.03 0.09 -10.59
N LEU A 69 13.38 0.09 -9.30
CA LEU A 69 12.88 1.10 -8.34
C LEU A 69 13.40 2.51 -8.64
N ARG A 70 14.57 2.64 -9.26
CA ARG A 70 15.07 3.96 -9.73
C ARG A 70 14.14 4.53 -10.80
N GLU A 71 13.71 3.69 -11.74
CA GLU A 71 12.79 4.08 -12.81
C GLU A 71 11.37 4.34 -12.25
N VAL A 72 10.90 3.49 -11.32
CA VAL A 72 9.62 3.72 -10.61
C VAL A 72 9.63 5.08 -9.92
N LYS A 73 10.72 5.41 -9.21
CA LYS A 73 10.87 6.70 -8.53
C LYS A 73 10.85 7.87 -9.50
N ALA A 74 11.64 7.82 -10.56
CA ALA A 74 11.69 8.88 -11.57
C ALA A 74 10.31 9.14 -12.20
N ARG A 75 9.56 8.07 -12.52
CA ARG A 75 8.22 8.21 -13.07
C ARG A 75 7.17 8.64 -12.03
N ALA A 76 7.29 8.22 -10.79
CA ALA A 76 6.44 8.71 -9.70
C ALA A 76 6.64 10.21 -9.49
N ASP A 77 7.89 10.68 -9.55
CA ASP A 77 8.21 12.11 -9.50
C ASP A 77 7.63 12.89 -10.71
N ALA A 78 7.50 12.22 -11.86
CA ALA A 78 6.79 12.75 -13.03
C ALA A 78 5.26 12.60 -12.98
N GLY A 79 4.67 12.03 -11.90
CA GLY A 79 3.23 11.95 -11.68
C GLY A 79 2.58 10.59 -11.96
N MET A 80 3.34 9.55 -12.34
CA MET A 80 2.84 8.19 -12.49
C MET A 80 2.29 7.69 -11.15
N ALA A 81 1.18 6.95 -11.20
CA ALA A 81 0.62 6.33 -9.99
C ALA A 81 1.48 5.15 -9.51
N VAL A 82 1.72 5.10 -8.20
CA VAL A 82 2.40 3.97 -7.55
C VAL A 82 1.61 3.55 -6.31
N ILE A 83 1.40 2.25 -6.14
CA ILE A 83 0.85 1.69 -4.92
C ILE A 83 1.79 0.62 -4.37
N GLY A 84 2.14 0.74 -3.10
CA GLY A 84 2.89 -0.27 -2.34
C GLY A 84 1.99 -0.92 -1.31
N ILE A 85 1.84 -2.25 -1.35
CA ILE A 85 1.00 -3.02 -0.44
C ILE A 85 1.89 -3.90 0.45
N CYS A 86 1.72 -3.81 1.77
CA CYS A 86 2.45 -4.57 2.78
C CYS A 86 3.98 -4.44 2.58
N ASN A 87 4.69 -5.47 2.14
CA ASN A 87 6.11 -5.38 1.80
C ASN A 87 6.37 -4.30 0.72
N GLY A 88 5.44 -4.10 -0.21
CA GLY A 88 5.51 -3.00 -1.16
C GLY A 88 5.50 -1.61 -0.50
N PHE A 89 4.74 -1.41 0.58
CA PHE A 89 4.77 -0.17 1.36
C PHE A 89 6.14 0.03 2.02
N GLN A 90 6.71 -1.02 2.60
CA GLN A 90 8.07 -1.00 3.14
C GLN A 90 9.08 -0.58 2.06
N ILE A 91 9.01 -1.18 0.87
CA ILE A 91 9.90 -0.90 -0.26
C ILE A 91 9.80 0.55 -0.72
N VAL A 92 8.60 1.07 -0.94
CA VAL A 92 8.44 2.46 -1.44
C VAL A 92 8.80 3.50 -0.38
N THR A 93 8.69 3.16 0.92
CA THR A 93 9.17 4.01 2.01
C THR A 93 10.70 4.01 2.06
N GLU A 94 11.34 2.83 2.01
CA GLU A 94 12.81 2.71 1.94
C GLU A 94 13.41 3.38 0.70
N ALA A 95 12.68 3.38 -0.43
CA ALA A 95 13.08 4.09 -1.65
C ALA A 95 12.90 5.62 -1.55
N GLY A 96 12.35 6.14 -0.45
CA GLY A 96 12.11 7.57 -0.25
C GLY A 96 10.96 8.15 -1.08
N LEU A 97 10.01 7.32 -1.51
CA LEU A 97 8.77 7.75 -2.15
C LEU A 97 7.70 8.20 -1.14
N LEU A 98 7.78 7.67 0.08
CA LEU A 98 6.92 8.00 1.22
C LEU A 98 7.77 8.31 2.45
N PRO A 99 7.33 9.19 3.36
CA PRO A 99 8.03 9.50 4.59
C PRO A 99 7.84 8.43 5.66
N GLY A 100 8.70 8.42 6.68
CA GLY A 100 8.63 7.51 7.82
C GLY A 100 9.35 6.18 7.59
N VAL A 101 8.98 5.19 8.39
CA VAL A 101 9.59 3.85 8.39
C VAL A 101 8.57 2.81 8.89
N LEU A 102 8.67 1.58 8.41
CA LEU A 102 7.92 0.44 8.92
C LEU A 102 8.82 -0.37 9.86
N LEU A 103 8.43 -0.45 11.13
CA LEU A 103 9.14 -1.18 12.17
C LEU A 103 8.46 -2.51 12.46
N ARG A 104 9.14 -3.33 13.26
CA ARG A 104 8.57 -4.55 13.80
C ARG A 104 7.31 -4.25 14.59
N ASN A 105 6.31 -5.11 14.48
CA ASN A 105 5.07 -5.01 15.25
C ASN A 105 5.39 -4.86 16.74
N ALA A 106 4.71 -3.98 17.44
CA ALA A 106 4.96 -3.70 18.85
C ALA A 106 4.83 -4.94 19.76
N ASN A 107 4.01 -5.91 19.37
CA ASN A 107 3.82 -7.17 20.07
C ASN A 107 4.85 -8.25 19.70
N LEU A 108 5.81 -7.96 18.80
CA LEU A 108 6.85 -8.85 18.28
C LEU A 108 6.32 -10.15 17.63
N LYS A 109 5.04 -10.18 17.24
CA LYS A 109 4.39 -11.33 16.62
C LYS A 109 3.97 -11.04 15.18
N PHE A 110 3.96 -12.08 14.36
CA PHE A 110 3.28 -12.03 13.07
C PHE A 110 1.76 -11.89 13.31
N VAL A 111 1.14 -10.93 12.63
CA VAL A 111 -0.30 -10.69 12.72
C VAL A 111 -0.94 -11.06 11.38
N CYS A 112 -1.89 -12.00 11.42
CA CYS A 112 -2.67 -12.42 10.27
C CYS A 112 -4.15 -12.48 10.67
N ARG A 113 -4.92 -11.45 10.29
CA ARG A 113 -6.37 -11.35 10.58
C ARG A 113 -7.01 -10.22 9.79
N ASN A 114 -8.34 -10.22 9.71
CA ASN A 114 -9.07 -9.04 9.23
C ASN A 114 -9.00 -7.91 10.26
N VAL A 115 -8.88 -6.68 9.77
CA VAL A 115 -8.85 -5.45 10.57
C VAL A 115 -9.83 -4.43 9.99
N GLY A 116 -10.33 -3.55 10.85
CA GLY A 116 -11.09 -2.40 10.42
C GLY A 116 -10.15 -1.29 9.94
N LEU A 117 -10.47 -0.68 8.81
CA LEU A 117 -9.80 0.50 8.28
C LEU A 117 -10.78 1.64 8.12
N ARG A 118 -10.53 2.76 8.76
CA ARG A 118 -11.25 4.01 8.51
C ARG A 118 -10.58 4.78 7.40
N VAL A 119 -11.38 5.18 6.40
CA VAL A 119 -10.94 6.05 5.32
C VAL A 119 -10.81 7.48 5.86
N GLU A 120 -9.61 8.04 5.83
CA GLU A 120 -9.35 9.40 6.34
C GLU A 120 -9.52 10.46 5.25
N THR A 121 -9.21 10.13 4.00
CA THR A 121 -9.37 11.05 2.86
C THR A 121 -9.94 10.33 1.65
N SER A 122 -10.85 10.98 0.91
CA SER A 122 -11.35 10.56 -0.40
C SER A 122 -10.72 11.35 -1.55
N GLY A 123 -9.83 12.29 -1.24
CA GLY A 123 -9.25 13.22 -2.20
C GLY A 123 -8.03 12.69 -2.96
N SER A 124 -7.96 11.39 -3.27
CA SER A 124 -6.88 10.83 -4.09
C SER A 124 -7.42 9.82 -5.10
N ARG A 125 -6.64 9.57 -6.15
CA ARG A 125 -6.97 8.54 -7.17
C ARG A 125 -7.11 7.12 -6.58
N PHE A 126 -6.62 6.88 -5.38
CA PHE A 126 -6.71 5.58 -4.69
C PHE A 126 -7.95 5.48 -3.81
N THR A 127 -8.42 6.60 -3.30
CA THR A 127 -9.46 6.64 -2.26
C THR A 127 -10.78 7.27 -2.73
N ALA A 128 -10.84 7.79 -3.96
CA ALA A 128 -12.00 8.49 -4.50
C ALA A 128 -13.30 7.63 -4.53
N GLY A 129 -13.18 6.30 -4.59
CA GLY A 129 -14.32 5.38 -4.55
C GLY A 129 -14.88 5.12 -3.16
N TYR A 130 -14.29 5.73 -2.12
CA TYR A 130 -14.75 5.61 -0.73
C TYR A 130 -15.30 6.94 -0.21
N LYS A 131 -16.09 6.86 0.83
CA LYS A 131 -16.51 8.04 1.61
C LYS A 131 -15.55 8.24 2.78
N LYS A 132 -15.18 9.49 3.07
CA LYS A 132 -14.43 9.84 4.29
C LYS A 132 -15.20 9.33 5.52
N GLY A 133 -14.51 8.67 6.44
CA GLY A 133 -15.10 8.01 7.61
C GLY A 133 -15.65 6.61 7.36
N GLN A 134 -15.74 6.14 6.10
CA GLN A 134 -16.17 4.77 5.80
C GLN A 134 -15.22 3.76 6.46
N VAL A 135 -15.81 2.71 7.05
CA VAL A 135 -15.06 1.60 7.65
C VAL A 135 -15.04 0.43 6.68
N LEU A 136 -13.86 -0.09 6.43
CA LEU A 136 -13.58 -1.22 5.55
C LEU A 136 -13.09 -2.41 6.39
N SER A 137 -13.35 -3.63 5.93
CA SER A 137 -12.77 -4.87 6.48
C SER A 137 -11.77 -5.43 5.48
N VAL A 138 -10.48 -5.42 5.86
CA VAL A 138 -9.36 -5.84 4.98
C VAL A 138 -8.38 -6.68 5.78
N PRO A 139 -7.80 -7.77 5.24
CA PRO A 139 -6.83 -8.57 5.95
C PRO A 139 -5.46 -7.88 6.06
N VAL A 140 -4.74 -8.19 7.14
CA VAL A 140 -3.31 -7.94 7.32
C VAL A 140 -2.58 -9.26 7.50
N ALA A 141 -1.33 -9.33 7.02
CA ALA A 141 -0.44 -10.48 7.18
C ALA A 141 1.02 -9.99 7.20
N HIS A 142 1.52 -9.58 8.37
CA HIS A 142 2.85 -8.98 8.49
C HIS A 142 3.48 -9.15 9.88
N HIS A 143 4.81 -9.06 9.91
CA HIS A 143 5.62 -9.01 11.13
C HIS A 143 6.16 -7.61 11.42
N ASP A 144 6.34 -6.79 10.37
CA ASP A 144 6.96 -5.47 10.42
C ASP A 144 6.03 -4.44 9.75
N GLY A 145 4.88 -4.18 10.39
CA GLY A 145 3.85 -3.27 9.87
C GLY A 145 3.64 -2.01 10.71
N ASN A 146 4.45 -1.80 11.74
CA ASN A 146 4.34 -0.68 12.67
C ASN A 146 4.91 0.60 12.03
N TYR A 147 4.04 1.43 11.46
CA TYR A 147 4.44 2.70 10.89
C TYR A 147 4.89 3.68 11.97
N PHE A 148 6.06 4.29 11.74
CA PHE A 148 6.65 5.30 12.62
C PHE A 148 7.20 6.47 11.79
N ALA A 149 7.03 7.68 12.32
CA ALA A 149 7.66 8.89 11.82
C ALA A 149 7.89 9.87 12.98
N ASP A 150 8.76 10.85 12.78
CA ASP A 150 8.97 11.91 13.75
C ASP A 150 7.72 12.82 13.87
N PRO A 151 7.57 13.54 15.00
CA PRO A 151 6.38 14.38 15.25
C PRO A 151 6.08 15.39 14.15
N ARG A 152 7.10 16.03 13.57
CA ARG A 152 6.93 17.02 12.51
C ARG A 152 6.36 16.38 11.25
N THR A 153 6.91 15.23 10.83
CA THR A 153 6.39 14.46 9.70
C THR A 153 4.95 14.03 9.91
N LEU A 154 4.60 13.59 11.14
CA LEU A 154 3.22 13.21 11.47
C LEU A 154 2.26 14.39 11.39
N ASP A 155 2.68 15.55 11.87
CA ASP A 155 1.85 16.78 11.83
C ASP A 155 1.69 17.28 10.38
N GLU A 156 2.72 17.17 9.53
CA GLU A 156 2.62 17.45 8.10
C GLU A 156 1.65 16.49 7.38
N LEU A 157 1.69 15.19 7.71
CA LEU A 157 0.75 14.21 7.14
C LEU A 157 -0.71 14.50 7.51
N GLU A 158 -0.97 14.93 8.74
CA GLU A 158 -2.30 15.36 9.18
C GLU A 158 -2.75 16.64 8.47
N ALA A 159 -1.92 17.69 8.54
CA ALA A 159 -2.25 19.01 8.01
C ALA A 159 -2.49 19.00 6.49
N GLU A 160 -1.77 18.16 5.75
CA GLU A 160 -1.90 18.02 4.32
C GLU A 160 -2.91 16.92 3.89
N ASP A 161 -3.69 16.36 4.82
CA ASP A 161 -4.70 15.30 4.58
C ASP A 161 -4.09 14.10 3.81
N ARG A 162 -2.87 13.68 4.19
CA ARG A 162 -2.11 12.60 3.54
C ARG A 162 -2.19 11.26 4.25
N ILE A 163 -2.87 11.16 5.37
CA ILE A 163 -3.22 9.87 5.96
C ILE A 163 -4.39 9.32 5.18
N ALA A 164 -4.18 8.21 4.47
CA ALA A 164 -5.22 7.59 3.66
C ALA A 164 -6.15 6.72 4.50
N PHE A 165 -5.56 5.90 5.38
CA PHE A 165 -6.29 4.93 6.19
C PHE A 165 -5.71 4.85 7.61
N ARG A 166 -6.61 4.62 8.59
CA ARG A 166 -6.23 4.28 9.97
C ARG A 166 -6.85 2.95 10.39
N TYR A 167 -6.13 2.19 11.19
CA TYR A 167 -6.71 1.05 11.89
C TYR A 167 -7.79 1.54 12.84
N CYS A 168 -8.94 0.86 12.82
CA CYS A 168 -10.07 1.23 13.66
C CYS A 168 -10.89 0.03 14.08
N GLY A 169 -11.73 0.22 15.09
CA GLY A 169 -12.78 -0.69 15.50
C GLY A 169 -14.10 -0.40 14.80
N PRO A 170 -15.17 -1.04 15.28
CA PRO A 170 -16.52 -0.75 14.82
C PRO A 170 -16.83 0.75 14.85
N GLU A 171 -17.63 1.21 13.88
CA GLU A 171 -18.02 2.62 13.74
C GLU A 171 -16.85 3.61 13.57
N GLY A 172 -15.67 3.10 13.18
CA GLY A 172 -14.48 3.93 12.94
C GLY A 172 -13.77 4.41 14.21
N ARG A 173 -14.02 3.80 15.36
CA ARG A 173 -13.40 4.15 16.65
C ARG A 173 -11.91 3.89 16.63
N LEU A 174 -11.11 4.92 16.94
CA LEU A 174 -9.66 4.83 17.08
C LEU A 174 -9.31 4.48 18.54
N ASP A 175 -9.11 3.19 18.78
CA ASP A 175 -8.70 2.68 20.08
C ASP A 175 -7.51 1.73 19.88
N SER A 176 -6.55 1.73 20.80
CA SER A 176 -5.32 0.95 20.72
C SER A 176 -5.57 -0.56 20.58
N ILE A 177 -6.69 -1.07 21.11
CA ILE A 177 -7.09 -2.48 21.00
C ILE A 177 -7.32 -2.92 19.55
N TYR A 178 -7.67 -1.99 18.67
CA TYR A 178 -7.91 -2.25 17.25
C TYR A 178 -6.67 -2.04 16.37
N ASN A 179 -5.59 -1.49 16.96
CA ASN A 179 -4.31 -1.31 16.28
C ASN A 179 -3.50 -2.62 16.32
N PRO A 180 -3.33 -3.31 15.17
CA PRO A 180 -2.76 -4.66 15.18
C PRO A 180 -1.26 -4.70 15.44
N ASN A 181 -0.56 -3.59 15.22
CA ASN A 181 0.90 -3.57 15.10
C ASN A 181 1.60 -2.43 15.86
N GLY A 182 0.84 -1.54 16.50
CA GLY A 182 1.40 -0.41 17.25
C GLY A 182 1.71 0.82 16.39
N SER A 183 1.26 0.87 15.14
CA SER A 183 1.44 2.05 14.27
C SER A 183 1.03 3.34 14.96
N ILE A 184 1.94 4.34 14.88
CA ILE A 184 1.68 5.64 15.50
C ILE A 184 0.43 6.29 14.90
N ARG A 185 -0.38 6.94 15.73
CA ARG A 185 -1.67 7.54 15.35
C ARG A 185 -2.59 6.56 14.58
N HIS A 186 -2.44 5.24 14.79
CA HIS A 186 -3.20 4.19 14.10
C HIS A 186 -3.02 4.16 12.57
N ILE A 187 -1.98 4.77 12.03
CA ILE A 187 -1.77 4.90 10.58
C ILE A 187 -1.61 3.52 9.94
N ALA A 188 -2.48 3.20 8.98
CA ALA A 188 -2.45 1.97 8.19
C ALA A 188 -1.97 2.21 6.75
N GLY A 189 -2.07 3.45 6.26
CA GLY A 189 -1.61 3.84 4.93
C GLY A 189 -1.53 5.35 4.77
N ILE A 190 -0.57 5.79 3.93
CA ILE A 190 -0.29 7.21 3.68
C ILE A 190 -0.08 7.50 2.20
N LEU A 191 -0.23 8.78 1.84
CA LEU A 191 0.02 9.35 0.53
C LEU A 191 1.29 10.21 0.54
N ASN A 192 1.98 10.28 -0.62
CA ASN A 192 3.02 11.29 -0.82
C ASN A 192 2.40 12.69 -1.05
N LYS A 193 3.25 13.74 -1.09
CA LYS A 193 2.78 15.14 -1.30
C LYS A 193 1.99 15.34 -2.59
N LYS A 194 2.35 14.65 -3.67
CA LYS A 194 1.65 14.71 -4.96
C LYS A 194 0.39 13.84 -5.02
N ARG A 195 0.10 13.06 -3.99
CA ARG A 195 -1.04 12.15 -3.87
C ARG A 195 -1.12 11.09 -4.99
N ASN A 196 0.01 10.81 -5.64
CA ASN A 196 0.15 9.79 -6.67
C ASN A 196 0.92 8.54 -6.22
N VAL A 197 1.41 8.52 -4.98
CA VAL A 197 1.97 7.31 -4.34
C VAL A 197 1.17 7.02 -3.09
N LEU A 198 0.67 5.78 -2.98
CA LEU A 198 0.01 5.23 -1.80
C LEU A 198 0.83 4.07 -1.25
N GLY A 199 1.08 4.05 0.04
CA GLY A 199 1.55 2.88 0.77
C GLY A 199 0.53 2.45 1.81
N LEU A 200 0.22 1.17 1.89
CA LEU A 200 -0.65 0.64 2.93
C LEU A 200 -0.22 -0.78 3.35
N MET A 201 -0.33 -1.08 4.65
CA MET A 201 0.02 -2.40 5.19
C MET A 201 -1.06 -3.48 4.97
N PRO A 202 -2.37 -3.18 5.07
CA PRO A 202 -3.42 -4.13 4.74
C PRO A 202 -3.42 -4.52 3.26
N HIS A 203 -4.06 -5.67 2.97
CA HIS A 203 -4.11 -6.31 1.65
C HIS A 203 -5.49 -6.14 0.99
N PRO A 204 -5.79 -5.01 0.31
CA PRO A 204 -7.06 -4.82 -0.38
C PRO A 204 -7.24 -5.81 -1.55
N GLU A 205 -6.16 -6.35 -2.13
CA GLU A 205 -6.20 -7.39 -3.17
C GLU A 205 -6.80 -8.72 -2.66
N ASN A 206 -6.77 -8.94 -1.34
CA ASN A 206 -7.41 -10.07 -0.68
C ASN A 206 -8.77 -9.69 -0.03
N ALA A 207 -9.42 -8.63 -0.52
CA ALA A 207 -10.76 -8.20 -0.14
C ALA A 207 -11.53 -7.73 -1.40
N ILE A 208 -11.48 -8.52 -2.48
CA ILE A 208 -12.10 -8.20 -3.78
C ILE A 208 -13.20 -9.17 -4.19
N GLU A 209 -13.40 -10.25 -3.46
CA GLU A 209 -14.40 -11.28 -3.76
C GLU A 209 -15.13 -11.72 -2.50
N PRO A 210 -16.41 -12.13 -2.60
CA PRO A 210 -17.17 -12.60 -1.42
C PRO A 210 -16.49 -13.75 -0.68
N MET A 211 -15.76 -14.62 -1.38
CA MET A 211 -15.01 -15.73 -0.78
C MET A 211 -13.86 -15.27 0.11
N HIS A 212 -13.38 -14.03 -0.05
CA HIS A 212 -12.38 -13.42 0.84
C HIS A 212 -12.99 -12.94 2.18
N GLY A 213 -14.34 -13.05 2.33
CA GLY A 213 -15.05 -12.54 3.50
C GLY A 213 -15.34 -11.02 3.47
N SER A 214 -14.81 -10.31 2.49
CA SER A 214 -15.07 -8.89 2.23
C SER A 214 -14.84 -8.55 0.75
N THR A 215 -15.49 -7.50 0.27
CA THR A 215 -15.26 -6.92 -1.07
C THR A 215 -14.81 -5.46 -1.00
N ASP A 216 -14.46 -4.99 0.19
CA ASP A 216 -14.17 -3.58 0.47
C ASP A 216 -12.91 -3.06 -0.26
N GLY A 217 -12.01 -3.97 -0.66
CA GLY A 217 -10.83 -3.62 -1.46
C GLY A 217 -11.13 -3.27 -2.92
N LYS A 218 -12.29 -3.69 -3.47
CA LYS A 218 -12.64 -3.43 -4.89
C LYS A 218 -12.62 -1.96 -5.25
N ALA A 219 -13.17 -1.10 -4.40
CA ALA A 219 -13.29 0.31 -4.70
C ALA A 219 -11.93 1.00 -4.85
N LEU A 220 -10.89 0.55 -4.14
CA LEU A 220 -9.53 1.06 -4.30
C LEU A 220 -9.01 0.83 -5.73
N PHE A 221 -9.11 -0.40 -6.22
CA PHE A 221 -8.65 -0.75 -7.57
C PHE A 221 -9.49 -0.06 -8.65
N LYS A 222 -10.80 0.05 -8.46
CA LYS A 222 -11.70 0.75 -9.38
C LYS A 222 -11.39 2.25 -9.46
N SER A 223 -11.14 2.90 -8.32
CA SER A 223 -10.78 4.32 -8.26
C SER A 223 -9.53 4.65 -9.07
N MET A 224 -8.51 3.78 -9.02
CA MET A 224 -7.28 3.95 -9.79
C MET A 224 -7.54 3.94 -11.31
N VAL A 225 -8.50 3.14 -11.77
CA VAL A 225 -8.87 3.07 -13.20
C VAL A 225 -9.63 4.31 -13.61
N GLU A 226 -10.63 4.73 -12.85
CA GLU A 226 -11.48 5.88 -13.13
C GLU A 226 -10.69 7.21 -13.14
N ALA A 227 -9.64 7.31 -12.32
CA ALA A 227 -8.79 8.50 -12.26
C ALA A 227 -7.86 8.70 -13.47
N VAL A 228 -7.75 7.70 -14.37
CA VAL A 228 -6.89 7.73 -15.58
C VAL A 228 -7.74 7.75 -16.85
N SER A 229 -9.06 7.57 -16.73
CA SER A 229 -10.03 7.64 -17.82
C SER A 229 -10.45 9.08 -18.07
#